data_bc06a77268b5ece2a800c62b4e9a0d0a
#
_entry.id   bc06a77268b5ece2a800c62b4e9a0d0a
#
_cell.length_a   1.000
_cell.length_b   1.000
_cell.length_c   1.000
_cell.angle_alpha   90.00
_cell.angle_beta   90.00
_cell.angle_gamma   90.00
#
_symmetry.space_group_name_H-M   'P 1'
#
loop_
_entity.id
_entity.type
_entity.pdbx_description
1 polymer ?
#
loop_
_entity_poly.entity_id
_entity_poly.type
_entity_poly.pdbx_seq_one_letter_code
_entity_poly.pdbx_strand_id
1 'polypeptide(L)'
;MVKVKKETTRSDTSEKAQKSKTQLKNERALIYQRYLRSKQFKEVREIVRARQNNICPICGEEFTEDNPGVCHHQRYTWAGYGGEKEADCCVMICAWEHQAIHRHKKSFALYSDDNDRNKPADENQSELANAIRRKREASKKK
;
A
#
# COMPACT_ATOMS: atom_id res chain seq x y z
N MET A 1 -58.99 -20.18 39.97
CA MET A 1 -57.91 -19.21 39.87
C MET A 1 -56.81 -19.82 38.98
N VAL A 2 -56.64 -19.34 37.75
CA VAL A 2 -55.64 -19.78 36.88
C VAL A 2 -54.42 -18.84 37.04
N LYS A 3 -53.27 -19.37 37.50
CA LYS A 3 -52.03 -18.62 37.62
C LYS A 3 -51.40 -18.56 36.22
N VAL A 4 -51.40 -17.40 35.60
CA VAL A 4 -50.68 -17.13 34.38
C VAL A 4 -49.20 -17.00 34.75
N LYS A 5 -48.33 -17.94 34.26
CA LYS A 5 -46.89 -17.82 34.38
C LYS A 5 -46.45 -16.80 33.33
N LYS A 6 -45.87 -15.68 33.78
CA LYS A 6 -45.15 -14.75 32.94
C LYS A 6 -43.89 -15.45 32.41
N GLU A 7 -43.86 -15.79 31.14
CA GLU A 7 -42.62 -16.13 30.47
C GLU A 7 -41.77 -14.87 30.30
N THR A 8 -40.67 -14.83 31.01
CA THR A 8 -39.61 -13.84 30.82
C THR A 8 -38.84 -14.24 29.58
N THR A 9 -39.11 -13.59 28.45
CA THR A 9 -38.26 -13.66 27.27
C THR A 9 -36.91 -13.05 27.64
N ARG A 10 -35.89 -13.91 27.78
CA ARG A 10 -34.50 -13.47 27.85
C ARG A 10 -34.17 -12.89 26.49
N SER A 11 -33.97 -11.57 26.42
CA SER A 11 -33.37 -10.92 25.27
C SER A 11 -31.92 -11.38 25.21
N ASP A 12 -31.58 -12.21 24.22
CA ASP A 12 -30.22 -12.50 23.83
C ASP A 12 -29.59 -11.22 23.24
N THR A 13 -29.15 -10.33 24.09
CA THR A 13 -28.17 -9.32 23.72
C THR A 13 -26.85 -10.04 23.68
N SER A 14 -26.50 -10.56 22.48
CA SER A 14 -25.15 -11.01 22.21
C SER A 14 -24.22 -9.80 22.34
N GLU A 15 -23.57 -9.68 23.50
CA GLU A 15 -22.47 -8.75 23.71
C GLU A 15 -21.39 -9.12 22.72
N LYS A 16 -21.33 -8.38 21.58
CA LYS A 16 -20.18 -8.43 20.67
C LYS A 16 -19.01 -7.90 21.47
N ALA A 17 -18.13 -8.80 21.93
CA ALA A 17 -16.92 -8.44 22.64
C ALA A 17 -16.15 -7.39 21.82
N GLN A 18 -15.88 -6.23 22.42
CA GLN A 18 -15.09 -5.18 21.77
C GLN A 18 -13.66 -5.65 21.61
N LYS A 19 -13.19 -5.69 20.35
CA LYS A 19 -11.81 -6.05 20.02
C LYS A 19 -10.85 -4.96 20.47
N SER A 20 -9.68 -5.34 21.00
CA SER A 20 -8.63 -4.40 21.35
C SER A 20 -8.11 -3.67 20.11
N LYS A 21 -7.49 -2.48 20.30
CA LYS A 21 -6.86 -1.72 19.22
C LYS A 21 -5.80 -2.54 18.46
N THR A 22 -5.05 -3.38 19.17
CA THR A 22 -4.03 -4.26 18.59
C THR A 22 -4.66 -5.35 17.72
N GLN A 23 -5.75 -5.97 18.16
CA GLN A 23 -6.48 -6.97 17.39
C GLN A 23 -7.04 -6.37 16.10
N LEU A 24 -7.64 -5.17 16.16
CA LEU A 24 -8.14 -4.47 14.97
C LEU A 24 -7.02 -4.12 13.99
N LYS A 25 -5.86 -3.69 14.49
CA LYS A 25 -4.69 -3.40 13.66
C LYS A 25 -4.18 -4.66 12.94
N ASN A 26 -4.10 -5.77 13.65
CA ASN A 26 -3.64 -7.04 13.09
C ASN A 26 -4.62 -7.58 12.04
N GLU A 27 -5.92 -7.47 12.28
CA GLU A 27 -6.94 -7.86 11.30
C GLU A 27 -6.86 -7.03 10.02
N ARG A 28 -6.70 -5.71 10.13
CA ARG A 28 -6.52 -4.82 8.98
C ARG A 28 -5.27 -5.17 8.18
N ALA A 29 -4.17 -5.47 8.86
CA ALA A 29 -2.93 -5.89 8.21
C ALA A 29 -3.11 -7.21 7.44
N LEU A 30 -3.82 -8.18 7.99
CA LEU A 30 -4.12 -9.45 7.32
C LEU A 30 -5.02 -9.25 6.09
N ILE A 31 -6.05 -8.43 6.20
CA ILE A 31 -6.94 -8.09 5.08
C ILE A 31 -6.14 -7.42 3.96
N TYR A 32 -5.30 -6.47 4.31
CA TYR A 32 -4.45 -5.78 3.34
C TYR A 32 -3.46 -6.73 2.65
N GLN A 33 -2.82 -7.62 3.38
CA GLN A 33 -1.92 -8.61 2.79
C GLN A 33 -2.64 -9.59 1.86
N ARG A 34 -3.86 -10.00 2.19
CA ARG A 34 -4.69 -10.81 1.28
C ARG A 34 -5.02 -10.05 0.01
N TYR A 35 -5.35 -8.77 0.15
CA TYR A 35 -5.60 -7.90 -0.99
C TYR A 35 -4.40 -7.81 -1.92
N LEU A 36 -3.19 -7.61 -1.40
CA LEU A 36 -1.95 -7.54 -2.21
C LEU A 36 -1.66 -8.81 -3.03
N ARG A 37 -2.25 -9.94 -2.63
CA ARG A 37 -2.15 -11.23 -3.36
C ARG A 37 -3.34 -11.47 -4.28
N SER A 38 -4.33 -10.61 -4.26
CA SER A 38 -5.56 -10.78 -5.04
C SER A 38 -5.36 -10.52 -6.53
N LYS A 39 -6.29 -11.05 -7.33
CA LYS A 39 -6.37 -10.75 -8.76
C LYS A 39 -6.55 -9.25 -9.00
N GLN A 40 -7.35 -8.59 -8.18
CA GLN A 40 -7.62 -7.16 -8.26
C GLN A 40 -6.34 -6.32 -8.14
N PHE A 41 -5.46 -6.63 -7.19
CA PHE A 41 -4.20 -5.94 -7.06
C PHE A 41 -3.19 -6.32 -8.15
N LYS A 42 -3.26 -7.53 -8.67
CA LYS A 42 -2.47 -7.92 -9.85
C LYS A 42 -2.81 -7.04 -11.06
N GLU A 43 -4.07 -6.74 -11.27
CA GLU A 43 -4.52 -5.81 -12.33
C GLU A 43 -3.97 -4.40 -12.12
N VAL A 44 -3.95 -3.90 -10.89
CA VAL A 44 -3.32 -2.62 -10.54
C VAL A 44 -1.83 -2.62 -10.93
N ARG A 45 -1.10 -3.67 -10.59
CA ARG A 45 0.32 -3.80 -10.96
C ARG A 45 0.53 -3.78 -12.46
N GLU A 46 -0.32 -4.45 -13.22
CA GLU A 46 -0.24 -4.46 -14.69
C GLU A 46 -0.51 -3.07 -15.29
N ILE A 47 -1.48 -2.33 -14.76
CA ILE A 47 -1.76 -0.95 -15.17
C ILE A 47 -0.53 -0.07 -14.94
N VAL A 48 0.05 -0.11 -13.75
CA VAL A 48 1.24 0.68 -13.39
C VAL A 48 2.43 0.30 -14.27
N ARG A 49 2.67 -1.00 -14.44
CA ARG A 49 3.75 -1.52 -15.30
C ARG A 49 3.62 -1.04 -16.74
N ALA A 50 2.43 -1.10 -17.31
CA ALA A 50 2.15 -0.64 -18.67
C ALA A 50 2.40 0.88 -18.82
N ARG A 51 1.98 1.69 -17.85
CA ARG A 51 2.23 3.13 -17.83
C ARG A 51 3.73 3.49 -17.81
N GLN A 52 4.53 2.65 -17.20
CA GLN A 52 5.98 2.81 -17.09
C GLN A 52 6.75 2.14 -18.24
N ASN A 53 6.06 1.62 -19.25
CA ASN A 53 6.68 0.85 -20.35
C ASN A 53 7.54 -0.32 -19.84
N ASN A 54 7.13 -0.95 -18.74
CA ASN A 54 7.85 -2.06 -18.12
C ASN A 54 9.28 -1.72 -17.64
N ILE A 55 9.54 -0.44 -17.36
CA ILE A 55 10.85 0.08 -16.96
C ILE A 55 10.79 0.70 -15.58
N CYS A 56 11.75 0.36 -14.73
CA CYS A 56 11.91 0.99 -13.43
C CYS A 56 12.31 2.47 -13.60
N PRO A 57 11.53 3.42 -13.02
CA PRO A 57 11.83 4.85 -13.21
C PRO A 57 13.07 5.30 -12.45
N ILE A 58 13.61 4.48 -11.56
CA ILE A 58 14.77 4.82 -10.74
C ILE A 58 16.07 4.38 -11.41
N CYS A 59 16.17 3.10 -11.80
CA CYS A 59 17.39 2.56 -12.39
C CYS A 59 17.33 2.44 -13.92
N GLY A 60 16.15 2.52 -14.51
CA GLY A 60 15.96 2.36 -15.94
C GLY A 60 16.03 0.92 -16.46
N GLU A 61 16.09 -0.06 -15.56
CA GLU A 61 16.08 -1.47 -15.93
C GLU A 61 14.68 -1.94 -16.28
N GLU A 62 14.59 -2.80 -17.27
CA GLU A 62 13.35 -3.46 -17.64
C GLU A 62 13.00 -4.54 -16.60
N PHE A 63 11.72 -4.65 -16.25
CA PHE A 63 11.24 -5.72 -15.38
C PHE A 63 11.23 -7.05 -16.16
N THR A 64 11.75 -8.07 -15.52
CA THR A 64 11.86 -9.45 -16.04
C THR A 64 11.28 -10.44 -15.05
N GLU A 65 11.24 -11.71 -15.40
CA GLU A 65 10.85 -12.77 -14.47
C GLU A 65 11.75 -12.84 -13.23
N ASP A 66 13.04 -12.58 -13.39
CA ASP A 66 14.01 -12.55 -12.28
C ASP A 66 13.93 -11.28 -11.45
N ASN A 67 13.45 -10.20 -12.05
CA ASN A 67 13.24 -8.90 -11.40
C ASN A 67 11.87 -8.34 -11.79
N PRO A 68 10.78 -8.89 -11.27
CA PRO A 68 9.42 -8.51 -11.68
C PRO A 68 9.01 -7.13 -11.17
N GLY A 69 9.80 -6.52 -10.32
CA GLY A 69 9.46 -5.28 -9.67
C GLY A 69 8.48 -5.44 -8.51
N VAL A 70 8.35 -4.38 -7.74
CA VAL A 70 7.43 -4.26 -6.61
C VAL A 70 6.55 -3.04 -6.82
N CYS A 71 5.25 -3.21 -6.65
CA CYS A 71 4.29 -2.11 -6.68
C CYS A 71 4.31 -1.39 -5.33
N HIS A 72 4.85 -0.19 -5.33
CA HIS A 72 4.97 0.65 -4.13
C HIS A 72 3.85 1.67 -4.10
N HIS A 73 3.07 1.68 -3.01
CA HIS A 73 2.10 2.74 -2.75
C HIS A 73 2.82 3.99 -2.27
N GLN A 74 2.70 5.07 -3.01
CA GLN A 74 3.17 6.39 -2.59
C GLN A 74 2.14 7.10 -1.72
N ARG A 75 0.87 6.78 -1.95
CA ARG A 75 -0.28 7.23 -1.17
C ARG A 75 -1.22 6.06 -0.92
N TYR A 76 -1.90 6.07 0.20
CA TYR A 76 -2.85 5.01 0.57
C TYR A 76 -4.32 5.41 0.42
N THR A 77 -4.60 6.56 -0.18
CA THR A 77 -5.96 7.10 -0.36
C THR A 77 -6.90 6.09 -1.04
N TRP A 78 -6.42 5.39 -2.06
CA TRP A 78 -7.18 4.41 -2.83
C TRP A 78 -6.68 2.97 -2.65
N ALA A 79 -5.87 2.71 -1.63
CA ALA A 79 -5.38 1.37 -1.35
C ALA A 79 -6.55 0.41 -1.06
N GLY A 80 -6.58 -0.72 -1.75
CA GLY A 80 -7.63 -1.72 -1.63
C GLY A 80 -8.82 -1.54 -2.58
N TYR A 81 -8.90 -0.43 -3.30
CA TYR A 81 -10.01 -0.16 -4.24
C TYR A 81 -9.80 -0.79 -5.62
N GLY A 82 -8.54 -1.02 -6.00
CA GLY A 82 -8.20 -1.54 -7.33
C GLY A 82 -8.34 -0.51 -8.45
N GLY A 83 -8.08 -0.95 -9.67
CA GLY A 83 -8.27 -0.15 -10.86
C GLY A 83 -7.30 1.04 -11.01
N GLU A 84 -7.67 1.97 -11.87
CA GLU A 84 -6.80 3.10 -12.22
C GLU A 84 -6.58 4.08 -11.08
N LYS A 85 -7.56 4.29 -10.22
CA LYS A 85 -7.42 5.20 -9.07
C LYS A 85 -6.35 4.74 -8.08
N GLU A 86 -6.30 3.45 -7.80
CA GLU A 86 -5.22 2.90 -6.98
C GLU A 86 -3.89 2.91 -7.74
N ALA A 87 -3.90 2.59 -9.02
CA ALA A 87 -2.72 2.66 -9.87
C ALA A 87 -2.08 4.05 -9.90
N ASP A 88 -2.88 5.11 -9.86
CA ASP A 88 -2.41 6.50 -9.77
C ASP A 88 -1.63 6.80 -8.47
N CYS A 89 -1.84 5.98 -7.45
CA CYS A 89 -1.15 6.08 -6.16
C CYS A 89 0.09 5.18 -6.07
N CYS A 90 0.41 4.43 -7.11
CA CYS A 90 1.44 3.40 -7.10
C CYS A 90 2.54 3.67 -8.12
N VAL A 91 3.70 3.10 -7.85
CA VAL A 91 4.85 3.04 -8.76
C VAL A 91 5.47 1.65 -8.71
N MET A 92 5.83 1.11 -9.88
CA MET A 92 6.62 -0.12 -9.96
C MET A 92 8.11 0.22 -9.88
N ILE A 93 8.82 -0.40 -8.95
CA ILE A 93 10.26 -0.22 -8.76
C ILE A 93 10.93 -1.57 -8.51
N CYS A 94 12.23 -1.65 -8.71
CA CYS A 94 12.97 -2.86 -8.40
C CYS A 94 12.92 -3.18 -6.91
N ALA A 95 12.96 -4.47 -6.56
CA ALA A 95 12.82 -4.93 -5.18
C ALA A 95 13.85 -4.32 -4.22
N TRP A 96 15.10 -4.20 -4.65
CA TRP A 96 16.16 -3.62 -3.83
C TRP A 96 15.98 -2.11 -3.61
N GLU A 97 15.41 -1.39 -4.56
CA GLU A 97 15.07 0.03 -4.42
C GLU A 97 13.89 0.23 -3.47
N HIS A 98 12.90 -0.65 -3.56
CA HIS A 98 11.81 -0.68 -2.61
C HIS A 98 12.30 -0.90 -1.17
N GLN A 99 13.22 -1.83 -0.97
CA GLN A 99 13.85 -2.05 0.33
C GLN A 99 14.64 -0.84 0.80
N ALA A 100 15.38 -0.17 -0.10
CA ALA A 100 16.14 1.03 0.20
C ALA A 100 15.23 2.19 0.63
N ILE A 101 14.09 2.38 -0.02
CA ILE A 101 13.09 3.38 0.36
C ILE A 101 12.61 3.12 1.79
N HIS A 102 12.20 1.90 2.12
CA HIS A 102 11.71 1.57 3.45
C HIS A 102 12.80 1.66 4.53
N ARG A 103 14.02 1.26 4.20
CA ARG A 103 15.17 1.35 5.12
C ARG A 103 15.56 2.79 5.43
N HIS A 104 15.50 3.65 4.43
CA HIS A 104 15.92 5.05 4.52
C HIS A 104 14.75 6.04 4.56
N LYS A 105 13.58 5.58 4.96
CA LYS A 105 12.35 6.39 5.01
C LYS A 105 12.56 7.75 5.67
N LYS A 106 13.29 7.80 6.77
CA LYS A 106 13.63 9.05 7.48
C LYS A 106 14.62 9.94 6.72
N SER A 107 15.39 9.38 5.80
CA SER A 107 16.39 10.11 5.00
C SER A 107 15.81 10.73 3.73
N PHE A 108 14.62 10.32 3.34
CA PHE A 108 13.90 10.88 2.19
C PHE A 108 12.85 11.85 2.73
N ALA A 109 13.22 13.14 2.81
CA ALA A 109 12.34 14.20 3.30
C ALA A 109 11.01 14.33 2.52
N LEU A 110 10.94 13.73 1.33
CA LEU A 110 9.76 13.69 0.48
C LEU A 110 8.74 12.63 0.90
N TYR A 111 9.10 11.75 1.81
CA TYR A 111 8.25 10.67 2.30
C TYR A 111 7.68 11.00 3.67
N SER A 112 6.93 12.09 3.77
CA SER A 112 6.11 12.32 4.96
C SER A 112 4.73 11.75 4.71
N ASP A 113 4.39 10.72 5.44
CA ASP A 113 3.13 9.98 5.28
C ASP A 113 1.87 10.86 5.38
N ASP A 114 1.96 12.01 6.03
CA ASP A 114 0.79 12.83 6.34
C ASP A 114 0.57 14.01 5.41
N ASN A 115 1.63 14.57 4.82
CA ASN A 115 1.53 15.77 3.98
C ASN A 115 1.31 15.48 2.49
N ASP A 116 1.66 14.28 2.03
CA ASP A 116 1.63 13.93 0.60
C ASP A 116 0.35 13.22 0.16
N ARG A 117 -0.57 12.94 1.09
CA ARG A 117 -1.83 12.22 0.79
C ARG A 117 -2.70 12.93 -0.24
N ASN A 118 -2.58 14.24 -0.36
CA ASN A 118 -3.38 15.06 -1.26
C ASN A 118 -2.66 15.46 -2.56
N LYS A 119 -1.38 15.10 -2.71
CA LYS A 119 -0.64 15.39 -3.94
C LYS A 119 -1.01 14.40 -5.04
N PRO A 120 -1.02 14.82 -6.30
CA PRO A 120 -1.15 13.92 -7.43
C PRO A 120 -0.08 12.81 -7.39
N ALA A 121 -0.46 11.60 -7.80
CA ALA A 121 0.46 10.45 -7.83
C ALA A 121 1.69 10.72 -8.68
N ASP A 122 1.54 11.41 -9.81
CA ASP A 122 2.62 11.73 -10.73
C ASP A 122 3.68 12.65 -10.13
N GLU A 123 3.25 13.64 -9.35
CA GLU A 123 4.20 14.54 -8.65
C GLU A 123 5.00 13.77 -7.59
N ASN A 124 4.32 12.98 -6.77
CA ASN A 124 4.97 12.16 -5.76
C ASN A 124 5.91 11.12 -6.37
N GLN A 125 5.52 10.52 -7.49
CA GLN A 125 6.33 9.56 -8.22
C GLN A 125 7.60 10.22 -8.78
N SER A 126 7.50 11.37 -9.41
CA SER A 126 8.63 12.12 -9.93
C SER A 126 9.59 12.57 -8.84
N GLU A 127 9.09 13.11 -7.75
CA GLU A 127 9.90 13.57 -6.62
C GLU A 127 10.66 12.42 -5.97
N LEU A 128 9.98 11.31 -5.71
CA LEU A 128 10.58 10.11 -5.14
C LEU A 128 11.67 9.53 -6.06
N ALA A 129 11.35 9.35 -7.32
CA ALA A 129 12.30 8.85 -8.32
C ALA A 129 13.55 9.74 -8.42
N ASN A 130 13.36 11.04 -8.45
CA ASN A 130 14.45 12.00 -8.48
C ASN A 130 15.31 11.99 -7.21
N ALA A 131 14.70 11.87 -6.05
CA ALA A 131 15.42 11.78 -4.76
C ALA A 131 16.30 10.52 -4.71
N ILE A 132 15.77 9.38 -5.12
CA ILE A 132 16.51 8.11 -5.15
C ILE A 132 17.64 8.16 -6.18
N ARG A 133 17.38 8.70 -7.36
CA ARG A 133 18.39 8.88 -8.40
C ARG A 133 19.56 9.72 -7.94
N ARG A 134 19.31 10.89 -7.31
CA ARG A 134 20.35 11.76 -6.75
C ARG A 134 21.21 11.03 -5.72
N LYS A 135 20.61 10.24 -4.84
CA LYS A 135 21.38 9.45 -3.86
C LYS A 135 22.25 8.38 -4.49
N ARG A 136 21.76 7.70 -5.53
CA ARG A 136 22.58 6.72 -6.28
C ARG A 136 23.76 7.37 -6.96
N GLU A 137 23.56 8.51 -7.60
CA GLU A 137 24.64 9.26 -8.24
C GLU A 137 25.69 9.74 -7.23
N ALA A 138 25.26 10.23 -6.07
CA ALA A 138 26.15 10.60 -4.99
C ALA A 138 26.96 9.42 -4.45
N SER A 139 26.37 8.22 -4.38
CA SER A 139 27.06 7.00 -3.93
C SER A 139 28.10 6.49 -4.94
N LYS A 140 27.94 6.78 -6.23
CA LYS A 140 28.88 6.37 -7.28
C LYS A 140 30.13 7.26 -7.36
N LYS A 141 30.09 8.46 -6.77
CA LYS A 141 31.18 9.44 -6.81
C LYS A 141 32.18 9.30 -5.64
N LYS A 142 31.97 8.31 -4.77
CA LYS A 142 32.90 8.03 -3.65
C LYS A 142 33.93 6.98 -4.02
#